data_e53d323a4beb40532d04e62fd45569da
#
_entry.id   e53d323a4beb40532d04e62fd45569da
#
_cell.length_a   1.000
_cell.length_b   1.000
_cell.length_c   1.000
_cell.angle_alpha   90.00
_cell.angle_beta   90.00
_cell.angle_gamma   90.00
#
_symmetry.space_group_name_H-M   'P 1'
#
loop_
_entity.id
_entity.type
_entity.pdbx_description
1 polymer ?
#
loop_
_entity_poly.entity_id
_entity_poly.type
_entity_poly.pdbx_seq_one_letter_code
_entity_poly.pdbx_strand_id
1 'polypeptide(L)'
;MSRLDIKTASMAQTVVDRLYKDMERRIASSPPGLCPIDMSLTFLQLCHAQSCGKCVPCRIGLGQLSALMGQVLDGTGTMTTVDTIEKTARAIVASADCAIGRDAAQLVLSGFEGFRDDYVNHVKHHRCLASLQNPVPCVSLCPAGVDVPGYVALVREGRYADAVRLIRKDNPMPTACAYICEHPCEARCRRNMVDAPINIRGLKRYAVDHAGDVPNPPCEASTGKRVAIIGGGPSGLSCAYYLRLMGHGVTIFEEKKKLGGMLRYGIPAYRFPREKLDAEIESILSTGVEVHTGVTVGKDISFEQLHKDYDCLYVAIGAHTDKKTGIPGESSKNVMSAVEMLRAIGDDIMPDFTGKRVVVIGGGNVAMDVTRSSVRLGASSVTCVYRRRIADMTALPDEVKGAIAEGAEIRELSAPVRIEANEAGEAAALWVQPQIIGFADKTGRPRPEAADQPEERIPADLIVVAIGQGVEIAGFEQTGIPIKRGTFMAESSSQVDNMETVFAGGDCVTGPATAIRAIAAGKVAAANIDEQLGFHHEIRTDVEIPAPHLEVCPARGRINTKEREAAQRKGDFEDIECGMTCEEACAESSRCLRCDHFGYGIFKGGRIERW
;
A
#
# COMPACT_ATOMS: atom_id res chain seq x y z
N MET A 1 -40.07 -25.98 -6.30
CA MET A 1 -39.64 -26.00 -7.72
C MET A 1 -38.14 -25.74 -7.73
N SER A 2 -37.34 -26.74 -8.11
CA SER A 2 -35.91 -26.57 -8.27
C SER A 2 -35.67 -25.66 -9.47
N ARG A 3 -34.97 -24.54 -9.26
CA ARG A 3 -34.46 -23.72 -10.36
C ARG A 3 -33.45 -24.55 -11.13
N LEU A 4 -33.72 -24.81 -12.40
CA LEU A 4 -32.77 -25.41 -13.32
C LEU A 4 -31.57 -24.45 -13.43
N ASP A 5 -30.41 -24.90 -13.01
CA ASP A 5 -29.15 -24.20 -13.22
C ASP A 5 -28.81 -24.27 -14.71
N ILE A 6 -29.10 -23.22 -15.47
CA ILE A 6 -28.79 -23.13 -16.89
C ILE A 6 -27.29 -22.82 -17.00
N LYS A 7 -26.50 -23.86 -17.30
CA LYS A 7 -25.04 -23.74 -17.48
C LYS A 7 -24.58 -23.09 -18.81
N THR A 8 -25.51 -22.75 -19.70
CA THR A 8 -25.22 -22.08 -20.97
C THR A 8 -25.30 -20.58 -20.80
N ALA A 9 -24.25 -19.89 -21.28
CA ALA A 9 -24.23 -18.43 -21.29
C ALA A 9 -25.44 -17.87 -22.06
N SER A 10 -26.08 -16.83 -21.52
CA SER A 10 -27.17 -16.14 -22.23
C SER A 10 -26.65 -15.52 -23.52
N MET A 11 -27.53 -15.28 -24.51
CA MET A 11 -27.17 -14.52 -25.73
C MET A 11 -26.49 -13.16 -25.37
N ALA A 12 -27.01 -12.48 -24.37
CA ALA A 12 -26.45 -11.23 -23.89
C ALA A 12 -25.03 -11.40 -23.35
N GLN A 13 -24.75 -12.46 -22.57
CA GLN A 13 -23.41 -12.75 -22.08
C GLN A 13 -22.44 -13.08 -23.22
N THR A 14 -22.86 -13.87 -24.19
CA THR A 14 -22.04 -14.19 -25.37
C THR A 14 -21.65 -12.94 -26.18
N VAL A 15 -22.57 -11.97 -26.31
CA VAL A 15 -22.28 -10.68 -26.97
C VAL A 15 -21.23 -9.90 -26.17
N VAL A 16 -21.43 -9.79 -24.86
CA VAL A 16 -20.50 -9.07 -23.97
C VAL A 16 -19.11 -9.71 -23.98
N ASP A 17 -19.01 -11.03 -23.87
CA ASP A 17 -17.73 -11.75 -23.93
C ASP A 17 -16.97 -11.51 -25.23
N ARG A 18 -17.70 -11.39 -26.36
CA ARG A 18 -17.09 -11.02 -27.64
C ARG A 18 -16.56 -9.58 -27.63
N LEU A 19 -17.35 -8.63 -27.11
CA LEU A 19 -16.93 -7.23 -26.99
C LEU A 19 -15.71 -7.07 -26.08
N TYR A 20 -15.62 -7.84 -24.98
CA TYR A 20 -14.43 -7.88 -24.12
C TYR A 20 -13.19 -8.36 -24.88
N LYS A 21 -13.31 -9.43 -25.69
CA LYS A 21 -12.19 -9.90 -26.51
C LYS A 21 -11.73 -8.88 -27.53
N ASP A 22 -12.65 -8.15 -28.15
CA ASP A 22 -12.32 -7.10 -29.10
C ASP A 22 -11.64 -5.90 -28.41
N MET A 23 -12.09 -5.55 -27.20
CA MET A 23 -11.44 -4.53 -26.40
C MET A 23 -10.05 -4.98 -25.89
N GLU A 24 -9.90 -6.23 -25.46
CA GLU A 24 -8.61 -6.81 -25.09
C GLU A 24 -7.58 -6.68 -26.22
N ARG A 25 -7.95 -7.03 -27.44
CA ARG A 25 -7.10 -6.85 -28.61
C ARG A 25 -6.71 -5.40 -28.83
N ARG A 26 -7.67 -4.48 -28.67
CA ARG A 26 -7.44 -3.04 -28.80
C ARG A 26 -6.48 -2.52 -27.73
N ILE A 27 -6.64 -2.94 -26.48
CA ILE A 27 -5.72 -2.59 -25.38
C ILE A 27 -4.31 -3.13 -25.68
N ALA A 28 -4.20 -4.40 -26.08
CA ALA A 28 -2.92 -5.03 -26.37
C ALA A 28 -2.18 -4.37 -27.56
N SER A 29 -2.93 -3.87 -28.56
CA SER A 29 -2.36 -3.19 -29.72
C SER A 29 -2.20 -1.67 -29.57
N SER A 30 -2.69 -1.09 -28.47
CA SER A 30 -2.64 0.35 -28.25
C SER A 30 -1.39 0.77 -27.49
N PRO A 31 -0.81 1.95 -27.80
CA PRO A 31 0.35 2.46 -27.06
C PRO A 31 0.01 2.72 -25.58
N PRO A 32 1.01 2.71 -24.70
CA PRO A 32 0.86 3.23 -23.34
C PRO A 32 0.35 4.67 -23.40
N GLY A 33 -0.53 5.06 -22.51
CA GLY A 33 -1.14 6.39 -22.56
C GLY A 33 -2.53 6.44 -23.20
N LEU A 34 -3.10 5.27 -23.56
CA LEU A 34 -4.50 5.21 -23.92
C LEU A 34 -5.37 5.70 -22.74
N CYS A 35 -6.24 6.66 -23.02
CA CYS A 35 -7.11 7.25 -21.99
C CYS A 35 -8.08 6.20 -21.44
N PRO A 36 -8.08 5.91 -20.12
CA PRO A 36 -8.97 4.92 -19.53
C PRO A 36 -10.45 5.33 -19.63
N ILE A 37 -10.74 6.64 -19.63
CA ILE A 37 -12.10 7.17 -19.75
C ILE A 37 -12.63 6.93 -21.18
N ASP A 38 -11.82 7.22 -22.21
CA ASP A 38 -12.18 6.99 -23.61
C ASP A 38 -12.40 5.50 -23.88
N MET A 39 -11.56 4.63 -23.30
CA MET A 39 -11.72 3.18 -23.40
C MET A 39 -13.04 2.71 -22.79
N SER A 40 -13.34 3.16 -21.57
CA SER A 40 -14.58 2.80 -20.88
C SER A 40 -15.80 3.32 -21.65
N LEU A 41 -15.73 4.55 -22.17
CA LEU A 41 -16.80 5.14 -22.99
C LEU A 41 -17.01 4.37 -24.30
N THR A 42 -15.92 4.00 -24.98
CA THR A 42 -16.01 3.20 -26.21
C THR A 42 -16.71 1.86 -25.98
N PHE A 43 -16.33 1.14 -24.91
CA PHE A 43 -16.97 -0.13 -24.56
C PHE A 43 -18.45 0.07 -24.19
N LEU A 44 -18.76 1.09 -23.40
CA LEU A 44 -20.12 1.47 -23.04
C LEU A 44 -21.00 1.70 -24.29
N GLN A 45 -20.47 2.43 -25.26
CA GLN A 45 -21.15 2.73 -26.53
C GLN A 45 -21.36 1.47 -27.38
N LEU A 46 -20.36 0.58 -27.45
CA LEU A 46 -20.50 -0.71 -28.14
C LEU A 46 -21.56 -1.58 -27.49
N CYS A 47 -21.62 -1.66 -26.16
CA CYS A 47 -22.68 -2.37 -25.44
C CYS A 47 -24.06 -1.72 -25.66
N HIS A 48 -24.12 -0.38 -25.63
CA HIS A 48 -25.37 0.34 -25.87
C HIS A 48 -25.93 0.05 -27.27
N ALA A 49 -25.07 0.02 -28.29
CA ALA A 49 -25.45 -0.32 -29.65
C ALA A 49 -25.98 -1.77 -29.82
N GLN A 50 -25.58 -2.67 -28.92
CA GLN A 50 -26.06 -4.05 -28.88
C GLN A 50 -27.26 -4.26 -27.93
N SER A 51 -27.73 -3.21 -27.26
CA SER A 51 -28.82 -3.30 -26.31
C SER A 51 -30.16 -3.54 -27.01
N CYS A 52 -31.04 -4.34 -26.39
CA CYS A 52 -32.38 -4.58 -26.93
C CYS A 52 -33.38 -3.45 -26.61
N GLY A 53 -32.99 -2.45 -25.80
CA GLY A 53 -33.81 -1.29 -25.44
C GLY A 53 -35.02 -1.58 -24.53
N LYS A 54 -35.19 -2.81 -24.01
CA LYS A 54 -36.35 -3.18 -23.16
C LYS A 54 -36.32 -2.51 -21.79
N CYS A 55 -35.20 -2.63 -21.06
CA CYS A 55 -35.11 -2.09 -19.72
C CYS A 55 -34.65 -0.62 -19.72
N VAL A 56 -35.11 0.15 -18.74
CA VAL A 56 -34.77 1.56 -18.57
C VAL A 56 -33.25 1.78 -18.39
N PRO A 57 -32.53 0.96 -17.60
CA PRO A 57 -31.08 1.10 -17.45
C PRO A 57 -30.32 1.09 -18.79
N CYS A 58 -30.67 0.22 -19.74
CA CYS A 58 -30.05 0.22 -21.06
C CYS A 58 -30.55 1.38 -21.92
N ARG A 59 -31.89 1.55 -22.03
CA ARG A 59 -32.51 2.48 -22.96
C ARG A 59 -32.17 3.95 -22.66
N ILE A 60 -32.12 4.33 -21.36
CA ILE A 60 -31.87 5.68 -20.92
C ILE A 60 -30.52 5.80 -20.20
N GLY A 61 -30.25 4.88 -19.26
CA GLY A 61 -29.10 4.98 -18.38
C GLY A 61 -27.76 4.92 -19.08
N LEU A 62 -27.58 3.99 -20.05
CA LEU A 62 -26.32 3.92 -20.82
C LEU A 62 -26.09 5.16 -21.67
N GLY A 63 -27.14 5.74 -22.25
CA GLY A 63 -27.07 6.98 -23.00
C GLY A 63 -26.68 8.18 -22.13
N GLN A 64 -27.27 8.30 -20.92
CA GLN A 64 -26.91 9.34 -19.97
C GLN A 64 -25.48 9.17 -19.46
N LEU A 65 -25.07 7.94 -19.14
CA LEU A 65 -23.72 7.66 -18.69
C LEU A 65 -22.70 8.00 -19.79
N SER A 66 -22.99 7.68 -21.05
CA SER A 66 -22.15 8.07 -22.21
C SER A 66 -22.04 9.59 -22.35
N ALA A 67 -23.14 10.32 -22.19
CA ALA A 67 -23.13 11.79 -22.28
C ALA A 67 -22.31 12.43 -21.15
N LEU A 68 -22.43 11.92 -19.92
CA LEU A 68 -21.64 12.41 -18.78
C LEU A 68 -20.13 12.14 -18.97
N MET A 69 -19.77 10.97 -19.46
CA MET A 69 -18.37 10.64 -19.77
C MET A 69 -17.82 11.48 -20.92
N GLY A 70 -18.66 11.76 -21.94
CA GLY A 70 -18.34 12.69 -23.02
C GLY A 70 -18.02 14.10 -22.49
N GLN A 71 -18.82 14.64 -21.58
CA GLN A 71 -18.54 15.93 -20.95
C GLN A 71 -17.17 15.96 -20.22
N VAL A 72 -16.76 14.86 -19.59
CA VAL A 72 -15.44 14.79 -18.96
C VAL A 72 -14.32 14.82 -20.01
N LEU A 73 -14.48 14.09 -21.12
CA LEU A 73 -13.49 14.06 -22.20
C LEU A 73 -13.41 15.39 -22.96
N ASP A 74 -14.54 16.05 -23.16
CA ASP A 74 -14.63 17.36 -23.84
C ASP A 74 -14.21 18.55 -22.95
N GLY A 75 -13.93 18.29 -21.67
CA GLY A 75 -13.52 19.33 -20.71
C GLY A 75 -14.66 20.24 -20.26
N THR A 76 -15.93 19.90 -20.56
CA THR A 76 -17.13 20.65 -20.12
C THR A 76 -17.71 20.11 -18.80
N GLY A 77 -17.22 18.93 -18.34
CA GLY A 77 -17.64 18.31 -17.10
C GLY A 77 -17.17 19.05 -15.85
N THR A 78 -17.87 18.81 -14.75
CA THR A 78 -17.55 19.34 -13.42
C THR A 78 -17.30 18.19 -12.44
N MET A 79 -16.86 18.49 -11.23
CA MET A 79 -16.74 17.46 -10.18
C MET A 79 -18.08 16.79 -9.87
N THR A 80 -19.20 17.55 -9.96
CA THR A 80 -20.55 16.98 -9.86
C THR A 80 -20.84 15.99 -10.99
N THR A 81 -20.32 16.22 -12.20
CA THR A 81 -20.42 15.28 -13.34
C THR A 81 -19.70 13.97 -12.98
N VAL A 82 -18.50 14.05 -12.40
CA VAL A 82 -17.72 12.88 -11.97
C VAL A 82 -18.47 12.06 -10.92
N ASP A 83 -19.03 12.69 -9.90
CA ASP A 83 -19.82 12.00 -8.88
C ASP A 83 -21.13 11.40 -9.44
N THR A 84 -21.72 12.06 -10.46
CA THR A 84 -22.93 11.56 -11.13
C THR A 84 -22.64 10.34 -11.99
N ILE A 85 -21.46 10.27 -12.65
CA ILE A 85 -21.01 9.08 -13.39
C ILE A 85 -21.00 7.87 -12.46
N GLU A 86 -20.37 7.97 -11.31
CA GLU A 86 -20.29 6.86 -10.34
C GLU A 86 -21.68 6.40 -9.89
N LYS A 87 -22.54 7.34 -9.47
CA LYS A 87 -23.89 7.05 -9.01
C LYS A 87 -24.75 6.40 -10.11
N THR A 88 -24.66 6.93 -11.33
CA THR A 88 -25.42 6.40 -12.47
C THR A 88 -24.95 5.00 -12.84
N ALA A 89 -23.63 4.76 -12.90
CA ALA A 89 -23.09 3.45 -13.19
C ALA A 89 -23.51 2.41 -12.13
N ARG A 90 -23.43 2.75 -10.83
CA ARG A 90 -23.90 1.87 -9.73
C ARG A 90 -25.41 1.55 -9.85
N ALA A 91 -26.22 2.56 -10.18
CA ALA A 91 -27.65 2.35 -10.37
C ALA A 91 -27.94 1.41 -11.54
N ILE A 92 -27.22 1.54 -12.67
CA ILE A 92 -27.38 0.66 -13.83
C ILE A 92 -26.95 -0.78 -13.48
N VAL A 93 -25.81 -0.97 -12.82
CA VAL A 93 -25.34 -2.31 -12.41
C VAL A 93 -26.37 -3.01 -11.54
N ALA A 94 -27.00 -2.28 -10.62
CA ALA A 94 -28.00 -2.83 -9.70
C ALA A 94 -29.36 -3.11 -10.34
N SER A 95 -29.71 -2.47 -11.46
CA SER A 95 -31.05 -2.48 -12.04
C SER A 95 -31.17 -3.02 -13.47
N ALA A 96 -30.04 -3.29 -14.15
CA ALA A 96 -30.06 -3.84 -15.50
C ALA A 96 -30.49 -5.31 -15.53
N ASP A 97 -31.41 -5.65 -16.44
CA ASP A 97 -32.00 -7.00 -16.54
C ASP A 97 -31.03 -8.05 -17.12
N CYS A 98 -29.98 -7.64 -17.83
CA CYS A 98 -29.08 -8.57 -18.50
C CYS A 98 -27.61 -8.09 -18.49
N ALA A 99 -26.72 -8.97 -18.94
CA ALA A 99 -25.28 -8.72 -18.96
C ALA A 99 -24.89 -7.46 -19.75
N ILE A 100 -25.54 -7.13 -20.85
CA ILE A 100 -25.18 -5.98 -21.68
C ILE A 100 -25.18 -4.68 -20.87
N GLY A 101 -26.29 -4.38 -20.18
CA GLY A 101 -26.38 -3.16 -19.37
C GLY A 101 -25.51 -3.21 -18.12
N ARG A 102 -25.52 -4.35 -17.42
CA ARG A 102 -24.76 -4.54 -16.18
C ARG A 102 -23.25 -4.42 -16.45
N ASP A 103 -22.73 -5.18 -17.43
CA ASP A 103 -21.28 -5.27 -17.63
C ASP A 103 -20.71 -4.00 -18.29
N ALA A 104 -21.54 -3.31 -19.13
CA ALA A 104 -21.19 -1.98 -19.64
C ALA A 104 -20.95 -0.97 -18.51
N ALA A 105 -21.86 -0.90 -17.54
CA ALA A 105 -21.74 0.00 -16.41
C ALA A 105 -20.69 -0.49 -15.39
N GLN A 106 -20.53 -1.80 -15.23
CA GLN A 106 -19.50 -2.39 -14.37
C GLN A 106 -18.09 -2.03 -14.87
N LEU A 107 -17.83 -2.04 -16.18
CA LEU A 107 -16.55 -1.61 -16.73
C LEU A 107 -16.27 -0.14 -16.43
N VAL A 108 -17.29 0.73 -16.54
CA VAL A 108 -17.15 2.13 -16.17
C VAL A 108 -16.80 2.27 -14.69
N LEU A 109 -17.42 1.50 -13.80
CA LEU A 109 -17.08 1.50 -12.37
C LEU A 109 -15.65 1.02 -12.12
N SER A 110 -15.24 -0.07 -12.74
CA SER A 110 -13.86 -0.59 -12.61
C SER A 110 -12.84 0.43 -13.12
N GLY A 111 -13.14 1.09 -14.24
CA GLY A 111 -12.33 2.18 -14.76
C GLY A 111 -12.31 3.38 -13.80
N PHE A 112 -13.45 3.72 -13.21
CA PHE A 112 -13.56 4.81 -12.27
C PHE A 112 -12.80 4.53 -10.96
N GLU A 113 -12.90 3.34 -10.40
CA GLU A 113 -12.18 2.92 -9.19
C GLU A 113 -10.66 2.90 -9.42
N GLY A 114 -10.23 2.38 -10.57
CA GLY A 114 -8.81 2.29 -10.93
C GLY A 114 -8.17 3.61 -11.39
N PHE A 115 -8.95 4.53 -11.96
CA PHE A 115 -8.45 5.72 -12.65
C PHE A 115 -9.19 7.01 -12.25
N ARG A 116 -9.70 7.10 -11.03
CA ARG A 116 -10.45 8.26 -10.53
C ARG A 116 -9.69 9.57 -10.73
N ASP A 117 -8.37 9.56 -10.54
CA ASP A 117 -7.54 10.74 -10.72
C ASP A 117 -7.54 11.25 -12.16
N ASP A 118 -7.69 10.37 -13.16
CA ASP A 118 -7.77 10.78 -14.56
C ASP A 118 -9.08 11.51 -14.85
N TYR A 119 -10.20 11.07 -14.25
CA TYR A 119 -11.47 11.83 -14.31
C TYR A 119 -11.31 13.23 -13.69
N VAL A 120 -10.69 13.32 -12.52
CA VAL A 120 -10.41 14.59 -11.83
C VAL A 120 -9.49 15.49 -12.67
N ASN A 121 -8.44 14.93 -13.28
CA ASN A 121 -7.49 15.66 -14.10
C ASN A 121 -8.12 16.20 -15.40
N HIS A 122 -8.97 15.41 -16.06
CA HIS A 122 -9.72 15.91 -17.23
C HIS A 122 -10.58 17.13 -16.85
N VAL A 123 -11.27 17.05 -15.72
CA VAL A 123 -12.16 18.14 -15.26
C VAL A 123 -11.38 19.36 -14.79
N LYS A 124 -10.32 19.19 -13.98
CA LYS A 124 -9.60 20.30 -13.37
C LYS A 124 -8.49 20.88 -14.24
N HIS A 125 -7.83 20.07 -15.04
CA HIS A 125 -6.61 20.43 -15.74
C HIS A 125 -6.72 20.27 -17.24
N HIS A 126 -7.85 19.78 -17.77
CA HIS A 126 -8.10 19.51 -19.17
C HIS A 126 -6.97 18.64 -19.81
N ARG A 127 -6.47 17.68 -19.05
CA ARG A 127 -5.34 16.82 -19.44
C ARG A 127 -5.64 15.36 -19.16
N CYS A 128 -5.33 14.51 -20.14
CA CYS A 128 -5.31 13.07 -19.99
C CYS A 128 -3.97 12.62 -19.38
N LEU A 129 -4.01 11.69 -18.44
CA LEU A 129 -2.82 11.08 -17.81
C LEU A 129 -1.81 12.10 -17.23
N ALA A 130 -2.26 13.30 -16.90
CA ALA A 130 -1.40 14.37 -16.37
C ALA A 130 -0.74 14.04 -15.04
N SER A 131 -1.30 13.09 -14.29
CA SER A 131 -0.76 12.60 -13.01
C SER A 131 0.32 11.52 -13.18
N LEU A 132 0.55 11.02 -14.39
CA LEU A 132 1.52 9.97 -14.65
C LEU A 132 2.85 10.59 -15.10
N GLN A 133 3.87 10.47 -14.30
CA GLN A 133 5.26 10.82 -14.66
C GLN A 133 5.81 9.84 -15.70
N ASN A 134 5.29 8.62 -15.72
CA ASN A 134 5.67 7.55 -16.62
C ASN A 134 4.41 6.99 -17.32
N PRO A 135 4.45 6.74 -18.64
CA PRO A 135 3.31 6.20 -19.39
C PRO A 135 2.90 4.78 -18.98
N VAL A 136 3.72 4.08 -18.20
CA VAL A 136 3.42 2.74 -17.66
C VAL A 136 2.73 2.86 -16.30
N PRO A 137 1.41 2.62 -16.19
CA PRO A 137 0.65 2.96 -14.99
C PRO A 137 1.15 2.27 -13.71
N CYS A 138 1.55 1.00 -13.78
CA CYS A 138 2.05 0.28 -12.61
C CYS A 138 3.42 0.78 -12.12
N VAL A 139 4.27 1.32 -13.02
CA VAL A 139 5.53 1.97 -12.66
C VAL A 139 5.26 3.33 -12.03
N SER A 140 4.40 4.13 -12.67
CA SER A 140 4.06 5.48 -12.20
C SER A 140 3.38 5.50 -10.82
N LEU A 141 2.56 4.50 -10.52
CA LEU A 141 1.91 4.39 -9.20
C LEU A 141 2.79 3.76 -8.13
N CYS A 142 3.89 3.14 -8.51
CA CYS A 142 4.87 2.70 -7.53
C CYS A 142 5.64 3.93 -7.00
N PRO A 143 5.57 4.25 -5.69
CA PRO A 143 6.30 5.40 -5.16
C PRO A 143 7.82 5.35 -5.44
N ALA A 144 8.41 4.15 -5.49
CA ALA A 144 9.82 3.94 -5.81
C ALA A 144 10.11 3.84 -7.32
N GLY A 145 9.08 3.81 -8.18
CA GLY A 145 9.25 3.72 -9.63
C GLY A 145 9.76 2.37 -10.15
N VAL A 146 9.52 1.27 -9.41
CA VAL A 146 10.02 -0.06 -9.77
C VAL A 146 9.52 -0.51 -11.14
N ASP A 147 10.40 -1.04 -11.99
CA ASP A 147 10.06 -1.60 -13.30
C ASP A 147 9.24 -2.89 -13.17
N VAL A 148 7.93 -2.71 -12.95
CA VAL A 148 6.98 -3.82 -12.77
C VAL A 148 6.89 -4.70 -14.01
N PRO A 149 6.69 -4.19 -15.25
CA PRO A 149 6.60 -5.05 -16.42
C PRO A 149 7.89 -5.86 -16.67
N GLY A 150 9.03 -5.25 -16.38
CA GLY A 150 10.34 -5.90 -16.53
C GLY A 150 10.48 -7.11 -15.63
N TYR A 151 10.28 -6.96 -14.31
CA TYR A 151 10.44 -8.11 -13.43
C TYR A 151 9.33 -9.16 -13.60
N VAL A 152 8.12 -8.78 -13.97
CA VAL A 152 7.05 -9.74 -14.31
C VAL A 152 7.43 -10.58 -15.52
N ALA A 153 8.08 -9.98 -16.54
CA ALA A 153 8.58 -10.71 -17.69
C ALA A 153 9.70 -11.70 -17.30
N LEU A 154 10.61 -11.28 -16.43
CA LEU A 154 11.69 -12.14 -15.92
C LEU A 154 11.14 -13.31 -15.10
N VAL A 155 10.10 -13.08 -14.29
CA VAL A 155 9.40 -14.17 -13.57
C VAL A 155 8.79 -15.17 -14.54
N ARG A 156 8.15 -14.70 -15.63
CA ARG A 156 7.60 -15.57 -16.69
C ARG A 156 8.65 -16.49 -17.30
N GLU A 157 9.89 -16.03 -17.44
CA GLU A 157 11.00 -16.79 -18.02
C GLU A 157 11.81 -17.59 -16.98
N GLY A 158 11.38 -17.61 -15.72
CA GLY A 158 12.10 -18.31 -14.65
C GLY A 158 13.40 -17.63 -14.20
N ARG A 159 13.64 -16.37 -14.60
CA ARG A 159 14.85 -15.59 -14.26
C ARG A 159 14.64 -14.80 -12.97
N TYR A 160 14.43 -15.51 -11.86
CA TYR A 160 14.02 -14.89 -10.58
C TYR A 160 15.14 -14.02 -9.96
N ALA A 161 16.39 -14.45 -10.06
CA ALA A 161 17.54 -13.66 -9.60
C ALA A 161 17.65 -12.31 -10.35
N ASP A 162 17.44 -12.32 -11.66
CA ASP A 162 17.42 -11.11 -12.48
C ASP A 162 16.23 -10.21 -12.14
N ALA A 163 15.07 -10.82 -11.85
CA ALA A 163 13.91 -10.05 -11.37
C ALA A 163 14.23 -9.31 -10.07
N VAL A 164 14.90 -9.95 -9.12
CA VAL A 164 15.33 -9.31 -7.86
C VAL A 164 16.38 -8.23 -8.11
N ARG A 165 17.37 -8.44 -8.98
CA ARG A 165 18.36 -7.41 -9.36
C ARG A 165 17.67 -6.19 -9.94
N LEU A 166 16.72 -6.41 -10.87
CA LEU A 166 15.96 -5.32 -11.48
C LEU A 166 15.15 -4.53 -10.45
N ILE A 167 14.52 -5.21 -9.50
CA ILE A 167 13.77 -4.55 -8.42
C ILE A 167 14.71 -3.73 -7.54
N ARG A 168 15.90 -4.25 -7.17
CA ARG A 168 16.87 -3.56 -6.30
C ARG A 168 17.41 -2.27 -6.88
N LYS A 169 17.36 -2.07 -8.19
CA LYS A 169 17.66 -0.78 -8.80
C LYS A 169 16.83 0.36 -8.19
N ASP A 170 15.56 0.11 -7.91
CA ASP A 170 14.61 1.11 -7.42
C ASP A 170 14.12 0.87 -5.99
N ASN A 171 14.29 -0.33 -5.47
CA ASN A 171 13.82 -0.76 -4.16
C ASN A 171 14.79 -1.80 -3.57
N PRO A 172 15.64 -1.42 -2.61
CA PRO A 172 16.63 -2.31 -2.01
C PRO A 172 16.02 -3.32 -1.04
N MET A 173 14.71 -3.23 -0.77
CA MET A 173 13.95 -4.12 0.12
C MET A 173 12.84 -4.85 -0.65
N PRO A 174 13.18 -5.66 -1.68
CA PRO A 174 12.20 -6.38 -2.49
C PRO A 174 11.38 -7.37 -1.67
N THR A 175 11.99 -8.03 -0.67
CA THR A 175 11.34 -9.02 0.18
C THR A 175 10.29 -8.38 1.08
N ALA A 176 10.61 -7.29 1.78
CA ALA A 176 9.63 -6.54 2.56
C ALA A 176 8.41 -6.16 1.72
N CYS A 177 8.65 -5.58 0.53
CA CYS A 177 7.56 -5.19 -0.37
C CYS A 177 6.83 -6.38 -1.02
N ALA A 178 7.43 -7.56 -1.09
CA ALA A 178 6.77 -8.77 -1.55
C ALA A 178 5.74 -9.29 -0.53
N TYR A 179 6.05 -9.15 0.76
CA TYR A 179 5.22 -9.62 1.86
C TYR A 179 4.14 -8.62 2.28
N ILE A 180 4.48 -7.32 2.42
CA ILE A 180 3.61 -6.36 3.12
C ILE A 180 3.23 -5.12 2.32
N CYS A 181 3.62 -4.99 1.06
CA CYS A 181 3.24 -3.83 0.26
C CYS A 181 1.74 -3.80 -0.02
N GLU A 182 1.12 -2.62 0.15
CA GLU A 182 -0.30 -2.38 -0.21
C GLU A 182 -0.53 -2.35 -1.73
N HIS A 183 0.48 -2.64 -2.54
CA HIS A 183 0.49 -2.81 -4.01
C HIS A 183 -0.31 -1.75 -4.80
N PRO A 184 -0.08 -0.44 -4.62
CA PRO A 184 -0.79 0.61 -5.34
C PRO A 184 -0.64 0.49 -6.87
N CYS A 185 0.42 -0.17 -7.34
CA CYS A 185 0.65 -0.46 -8.75
C CYS A 185 -0.46 -1.30 -9.41
N GLU A 186 -1.18 -2.13 -8.64
CA GLU A 186 -2.27 -2.96 -9.13
C GLU A 186 -3.54 -2.15 -9.43
N ALA A 187 -3.78 -1.06 -8.70
CA ALA A 187 -4.97 -0.24 -8.84
C ALA A 187 -5.15 0.33 -10.27
N ARG A 188 -4.05 0.66 -10.95
CA ARG A 188 -4.07 1.17 -12.34
C ARG A 188 -3.56 0.19 -13.38
N CYS A 189 -3.47 -1.09 -13.03
CA CYS A 189 -3.14 -2.10 -14.02
C CYS A 189 -4.18 -2.10 -15.13
N ARG A 190 -3.77 -1.94 -16.40
CA ARG A 190 -4.69 -1.95 -17.55
C ARG A 190 -5.46 -3.24 -17.68
N ARG A 191 -4.96 -4.32 -17.10
CA ARG A 191 -5.67 -5.58 -17.03
C ARG A 191 -7.01 -5.48 -16.28
N ASN A 192 -7.20 -4.48 -15.40
CA ASN A 192 -8.49 -4.17 -14.77
C ASN A 192 -9.64 -3.94 -15.77
N MET A 193 -9.31 -3.53 -17.00
CA MET A 193 -10.30 -3.31 -18.06
C MET A 193 -10.64 -4.58 -18.84
N VAL A 194 -9.94 -5.68 -18.60
CA VAL A 194 -10.15 -6.97 -19.30
C VAL A 194 -10.80 -7.98 -18.36
N ASP A 195 -10.18 -8.23 -17.22
CA ASP A 195 -10.64 -9.19 -16.22
C ASP A 195 -10.35 -8.72 -14.78
N ALA A 196 -9.10 -8.69 -14.37
CA ALA A 196 -8.65 -8.23 -13.06
C ALA A 196 -7.16 -7.84 -13.12
N PRO A 197 -6.66 -6.99 -12.22
CA PRO A 197 -5.26 -6.57 -12.22
C PRO A 197 -4.33 -7.78 -12.08
N ILE A 198 -3.12 -7.67 -12.62
CA ILE A 198 -2.05 -8.64 -12.34
C ILE A 198 -1.79 -8.68 -10.84
N ASN A 199 -1.61 -9.87 -10.28
CA ASN A 199 -1.14 -10.03 -8.90
C ASN A 199 0.37 -9.71 -8.82
N ILE A 200 0.66 -8.41 -8.89
CA ILE A 200 2.03 -7.88 -8.97
C ILE A 200 2.80 -8.20 -7.68
N ARG A 201 2.15 -8.07 -6.51
CA ARG A 201 2.75 -8.40 -5.22
C ARG A 201 3.04 -9.90 -5.12
N GLY A 202 2.09 -10.76 -5.50
CA GLY A 202 2.27 -12.22 -5.49
C GLY A 202 3.40 -12.69 -6.41
N LEU A 203 3.54 -12.10 -7.61
CA LEU A 203 4.65 -12.39 -8.52
C LEU A 203 5.99 -11.92 -7.97
N LYS A 204 6.04 -10.76 -7.30
CA LYS A 204 7.23 -10.29 -6.59
C LYS A 204 7.60 -11.26 -5.47
N ARG A 205 6.60 -11.72 -4.68
CA ARG A 205 6.78 -12.71 -3.64
C ARG A 205 7.40 -14.00 -4.20
N TYR A 206 6.83 -14.50 -5.29
CA TYR A 206 7.35 -15.69 -5.96
C TYR A 206 8.81 -15.51 -6.39
N ALA A 207 9.16 -14.34 -6.97
CA ALA A 207 10.52 -14.04 -7.38
C ALA A 207 11.51 -14.07 -6.20
N VAL A 208 11.22 -13.36 -5.10
CA VAL A 208 12.15 -13.29 -3.95
C VAL A 208 12.28 -14.62 -3.21
N ASP A 209 11.23 -15.45 -3.19
CA ASP A 209 11.26 -16.77 -2.54
C ASP A 209 12.05 -17.81 -3.36
N HIS A 210 12.22 -17.58 -4.70
CA HIS A 210 12.89 -18.52 -5.60
C HIS A 210 14.19 -17.99 -6.24
N ALA A 211 14.59 -16.76 -5.91
CA ALA A 211 15.79 -16.14 -6.50
C ALA A 211 17.11 -16.73 -6.00
N GLY A 212 17.10 -17.43 -4.86
CA GLY A 212 18.32 -17.84 -4.17
C GLY A 212 19.10 -16.64 -3.64
N ASP A 213 20.40 -16.81 -3.49
CA ASP A 213 21.29 -15.71 -3.10
C ASP A 213 21.53 -14.79 -4.29
N VAL A 214 21.20 -13.51 -4.13
CA VAL A 214 21.37 -12.47 -5.16
C VAL A 214 22.33 -11.42 -4.61
N PRO A 215 23.58 -11.39 -5.08
CA PRO A 215 24.56 -10.42 -4.61
C PRO A 215 24.16 -9.00 -4.96
N ASN A 216 24.61 -8.04 -4.13
CA ASN A 216 24.46 -6.61 -4.43
C ASN A 216 25.39 -6.21 -5.60
N PRO A 217 25.04 -5.15 -6.35
CA PRO A 217 25.96 -4.53 -7.28
C PRO A 217 27.25 -4.07 -6.58
N PRO A 218 28.39 -4.02 -7.26
CA PRO A 218 29.60 -3.46 -6.70
C PRO A 218 29.38 -1.97 -6.36
N CYS A 219 29.96 -1.54 -5.24
CA CYS A 219 29.96 -0.12 -4.89
C CYS A 219 30.98 0.63 -5.75
N GLU A 220 30.67 1.88 -6.08
CA GLU A 220 31.61 2.81 -6.71
C GLU A 220 32.83 3.08 -5.79
N ALA A 221 33.88 3.66 -6.36
CA ALA A 221 35.07 4.02 -5.61
C ALA A 221 34.75 5.01 -4.48
N SER A 222 35.48 4.92 -3.36
CA SER A 222 35.23 5.80 -2.22
C SER A 222 35.33 7.28 -2.61
N THR A 223 34.29 8.03 -2.31
CA THR A 223 34.23 9.49 -2.52
C THR A 223 34.95 10.27 -1.41
N GLY A 224 35.31 9.62 -0.30
CA GLY A 224 35.83 10.27 0.92
C GLY A 224 34.78 11.05 1.72
N LYS A 225 33.53 11.10 1.27
CA LYS A 225 32.39 11.76 1.95
C LYS A 225 31.70 10.84 2.92
N ARG A 226 31.18 11.38 4.03
CA ARG A 226 30.51 10.63 5.09
C ARG A 226 29.11 11.19 5.36
N VAL A 227 28.14 10.31 5.42
CA VAL A 227 26.74 10.65 5.69
C VAL A 227 26.27 9.92 6.95
N ALA A 228 25.68 10.65 7.88
CA ALA A 228 25.00 10.06 9.03
C ALA A 228 23.50 9.93 8.76
N ILE A 229 22.95 8.77 9.07
CA ILE A 229 21.52 8.48 8.95
C ILE A 229 20.96 8.24 10.35
N ILE A 230 19.93 9.00 10.70
CA ILE A 230 19.26 8.91 12.00
C ILE A 230 17.98 8.12 11.84
N GLY A 231 18.01 6.85 12.25
CA GLY A 231 16.92 5.88 12.12
C GLY A 231 17.19 4.77 11.11
N GLY A 232 17.16 3.52 11.58
CA GLY A 232 17.40 2.29 10.82
C GLY A 232 16.12 1.61 10.32
N GLY A 233 15.06 2.38 10.04
CA GLY A 233 13.84 1.93 9.39
C GLY A 233 13.99 1.84 7.86
N PRO A 234 12.91 1.48 7.11
CA PRO A 234 12.98 1.28 5.66
C PRO A 234 13.47 2.50 4.88
N SER A 235 13.20 3.71 5.36
CA SER A 235 13.69 4.95 4.74
C SER A 235 15.20 5.11 4.90
N GLY A 236 15.70 4.96 6.14
CA GLY A 236 17.13 5.04 6.43
C GLY A 236 17.94 3.93 5.76
N LEU A 237 17.45 2.69 5.82
CA LEU A 237 18.09 1.56 5.15
C LEU A 237 18.15 1.73 3.61
N SER A 238 17.09 2.26 3.01
CA SER A 238 17.06 2.54 1.57
C SER A 238 18.08 3.63 1.20
N CYS A 239 18.14 4.72 1.95
CA CYS A 239 19.13 5.78 1.76
C CYS A 239 20.56 5.24 1.92
N ALA A 240 20.80 4.46 2.97
CA ALA A 240 22.10 3.85 3.24
C ALA A 240 22.58 2.97 2.08
N TYR A 241 21.72 2.12 1.56
CA TYR A 241 22.02 1.23 0.45
C TYR A 241 22.52 2.00 -0.78
N TYR A 242 21.73 2.99 -1.22
CA TYR A 242 22.10 3.74 -2.43
C TYR A 242 23.34 4.61 -2.25
N LEU A 243 23.48 5.29 -1.11
CA LEU A 243 24.70 6.07 -0.82
C LEU A 243 25.95 5.18 -0.77
N ARG A 244 25.82 3.94 -0.26
CA ARG A 244 26.94 2.98 -0.30
C ARG A 244 27.28 2.54 -1.71
N LEU A 245 26.27 2.27 -2.55
CA LEU A 245 26.52 1.98 -3.96
C LEU A 245 27.22 3.13 -4.69
N MET A 246 26.92 4.38 -4.31
CA MET A 246 27.55 5.60 -4.83
C MET A 246 28.96 5.88 -4.24
N GLY A 247 29.48 5.01 -3.37
CA GLY A 247 30.84 5.12 -2.82
C GLY A 247 30.96 6.00 -1.58
N HIS A 248 29.89 6.51 -1.00
CA HIS A 248 29.93 7.31 0.23
C HIS A 248 30.11 6.43 1.48
N GLY A 249 30.79 6.96 2.50
CA GLY A 249 30.79 6.38 3.85
C GLY A 249 29.45 6.63 4.52
N VAL A 250 28.80 5.60 5.07
CA VAL A 250 27.47 5.71 5.67
C VAL A 250 27.46 5.10 7.05
N THR A 251 26.94 5.84 8.03
CA THR A 251 26.75 5.38 9.41
C THR A 251 25.30 5.57 9.81
N ILE A 252 24.62 4.51 10.26
CA ILE A 252 23.26 4.54 10.80
C ILE A 252 23.31 4.62 12.31
N PHE A 253 22.57 5.57 12.90
CA PHE A 253 22.31 5.68 14.33
C PHE A 253 20.84 5.26 14.58
N GLU A 254 20.64 4.18 15.32
CA GLU A 254 19.33 3.62 15.62
C GLU A 254 19.08 3.55 17.12
N GLU A 255 17.96 4.09 17.57
CA GLU A 255 17.55 4.10 18.97
C GLU A 255 17.27 2.70 19.50
N LYS A 256 16.67 1.84 18.67
CA LYS A 256 16.29 0.48 19.07
C LYS A 256 17.49 -0.47 19.02
N LYS A 257 17.34 -1.65 19.66
CA LYS A 257 18.38 -2.69 19.67
C LYS A 257 18.59 -3.35 18.32
N LYS A 258 17.56 -3.35 17.47
CA LYS A 258 17.57 -4.01 16.15
C LYS A 258 17.10 -3.04 15.06
N LEU A 259 17.67 -3.17 13.87
CA LEU A 259 17.23 -2.44 12.68
C LEU A 259 15.89 -2.95 12.14
N GLY A 260 15.28 -2.19 11.25
CA GLY A 260 14.06 -2.53 10.53
C GLY A 260 12.88 -1.58 10.81
N GLY A 261 12.97 -0.74 11.85
CA GLY A 261 11.91 0.22 12.18
C GLY A 261 10.53 -0.45 12.27
N MET A 262 9.51 0.15 11.66
CA MET A 262 8.14 -0.39 11.71
C MET A 262 7.97 -1.73 10.99
N LEU A 263 8.89 -2.16 10.12
CA LEU A 263 8.87 -3.53 9.57
C LEU A 263 9.06 -4.59 10.65
N ARG A 264 9.81 -4.26 11.70
CA ARG A 264 10.05 -5.14 12.87
C ARG A 264 9.10 -4.85 14.02
N TYR A 265 8.94 -3.57 14.35
CA TYR A 265 8.27 -3.10 15.57
C TYR A 265 6.80 -2.77 15.37
N GLY A 266 6.29 -2.86 14.13
CA GLY A 266 4.89 -2.58 13.81
C GLY A 266 4.19 -3.70 13.04
N ILE A 267 4.94 -4.56 12.32
CA ILE A 267 4.37 -5.63 11.51
C ILE A 267 4.65 -6.98 12.18
N PRO A 268 3.63 -7.81 12.46
CA PRO A 268 3.80 -9.12 13.09
C PRO A 268 4.58 -10.12 12.21
N ALA A 269 5.25 -11.09 12.84
CA ALA A 269 6.07 -12.09 12.16
C ALA A 269 5.26 -12.98 11.19
N TYR A 270 3.99 -13.25 11.50
CA TYR A 270 3.12 -14.04 10.63
C TYR A 270 2.79 -13.35 9.29
N ARG A 271 2.99 -12.03 9.18
CA ARG A 271 2.88 -11.28 7.92
C ARG A 271 4.23 -11.07 7.26
N PHE A 272 5.28 -10.89 8.06
CA PHE A 272 6.65 -10.75 7.56
C PHE A 272 7.63 -11.48 8.49
N PRO A 273 8.03 -12.70 8.13
CA PRO A 273 8.95 -13.53 8.92
C PRO A 273 10.25 -12.80 9.25
N ARG A 274 10.71 -12.93 10.48
CA ARG A 274 11.86 -12.17 11.00
C ARG A 274 13.17 -12.55 10.31
N GLU A 275 13.36 -13.82 9.99
CA GLU A 275 14.52 -14.31 9.23
C GLU A 275 14.61 -13.71 7.82
N LYS A 276 13.46 -13.45 7.18
CA LYS A 276 13.41 -12.79 5.87
C LYS A 276 13.78 -11.32 5.98
N LEU A 277 13.31 -10.64 7.02
CA LEU A 277 13.66 -9.23 7.30
C LEU A 277 15.14 -9.11 7.64
N ASP A 278 15.67 -9.99 8.48
CA ASP A 278 17.07 -9.95 8.90
C ASP A 278 18.00 -10.21 7.71
N ALA A 279 17.70 -11.18 6.86
CA ALA A 279 18.47 -11.45 5.65
C ALA A 279 18.48 -10.26 4.67
N GLU A 280 17.36 -9.55 4.55
CA GLU A 280 17.28 -8.36 3.69
C GLU A 280 18.08 -7.18 4.26
N ILE A 281 18.03 -6.96 5.58
CA ILE A 281 18.85 -5.95 6.27
C ILE A 281 20.34 -6.32 6.13
N GLU A 282 20.72 -7.57 6.36
CA GLU A 282 22.10 -8.03 6.22
C GLU A 282 22.64 -7.82 4.81
N SER A 283 21.81 -8.08 3.78
CA SER A 283 22.14 -7.76 2.41
C SER A 283 22.49 -6.28 2.21
N ILE A 284 21.71 -5.36 2.82
CA ILE A 284 22.01 -3.92 2.77
C ILE A 284 23.32 -3.62 3.51
N LEU A 285 23.50 -4.16 4.72
CA LEU A 285 24.71 -3.93 5.53
C LEU A 285 25.97 -4.47 4.87
N SER A 286 25.87 -5.53 4.07
CA SER A 286 27.00 -6.12 3.34
C SER A 286 27.64 -5.14 2.32
N THR A 287 26.96 -4.04 1.97
CA THR A 287 27.56 -2.95 1.17
C THR A 287 28.59 -2.12 1.96
N GLY A 288 28.75 -2.36 3.26
CA GLY A 288 29.70 -1.67 4.12
C GLY A 288 29.09 -0.49 4.91
N VAL A 289 27.81 -0.57 5.25
CA VAL A 289 27.15 0.39 6.15
C VAL A 289 27.62 0.16 7.59
N GLU A 290 28.06 1.21 8.27
CA GLU A 290 28.34 1.19 9.71
C GLU A 290 27.04 1.40 10.50
N VAL A 291 26.89 0.72 11.66
CA VAL A 291 25.65 0.77 12.44
C VAL A 291 25.95 0.92 13.93
N HIS A 292 25.26 1.86 14.56
CA HIS A 292 25.21 2.04 16.02
C HIS A 292 23.78 1.88 16.50
N THR A 293 23.44 0.73 17.09
CA THR A 293 22.13 0.49 17.70
C THR A 293 22.12 0.85 19.18
N GLY A 294 20.94 1.16 19.73
CA GLY A 294 20.78 1.60 21.12
C GLY A 294 21.28 3.03 21.34
N VAL A 295 21.39 3.84 20.28
CA VAL A 295 21.86 5.22 20.34
C VAL A 295 20.74 6.18 19.97
N THR A 296 20.32 6.99 20.93
CA THR A 296 19.28 8.02 20.75
C THR A 296 19.92 9.36 20.45
N VAL A 297 19.71 9.87 19.23
CA VAL A 297 20.17 11.23 18.86
C VAL A 297 19.37 12.27 19.65
N GLY A 298 20.06 13.28 20.18
CA GLY A 298 19.52 14.26 21.11
C GLY A 298 19.66 13.87 22.59
N LYS A 299 20.08 12.62 22.89
CA LYS A 299 20.33 12.14 24.25
C LYS A 299 21.74 11.57 24.43
N ASP A 300 22.09 10.54 23.65
CA ASP A 300 23.39 9.85 23.75
C ASP A 300 24.45 10.52 22.86
N ILE A 301 24.05 11.09 21.75
CA ILE A 301 24.85 11.92 20.85
C ILE A 301 24.01 13.11 20.40
N SER A 302 24.62 14.32 20.36
CA SER A 302 23.88 15.50 19.94
C SER A 302 23.80 15.60 18.42
N PHE A 303 22.75 16.27 17.94
CA PHE A 303 22.56 16.54 16.51
C PHE A 303 23.71 17.41 15.97
N GLU A 304 24.15 18.42 16.74
CA GLU A 304 25.25 19.31 16.38
C GLU A 304 26.57 18.54 16.25
N GLN A 305 26.80 17.51 17.09
CA GLN A 305 28.00 16.69 16.98
C GLN A 305 27.98 15.90 15.67
N LEU A 306 26.85 15.29 15.31
CA LEU A 306 26.70 14.59 14.03
C LEU A 306 26.88 15.56 12.86
N HIS A 307 26.31 16.76 12.92
CA HIS A 307 26.41 17.76 11.87
C HIS A 307 27.85 18.27 11.67
N LYS A 308 28.68 18.20 12.71
CA LYS A 308 30.10 18.53 12.65
C LYS A 308 30.95 17.38 12.08
N ASP A 309 30.61 16.15 12.40
CA ASP A 309 31.42 14.97 12.10
C ASP A 309 31.11 14.35 10.72
N TYR A 310 29.99 14.70 10.12
CA TYR A 310 29.52 14.17 8.84
C TYR A 310 29.26 15.30 7.83
N ASP A 311 29.46 15.02 6.54
CA ASP A 311 29.23 15.99 5.46
C ASP A 311 27.74 16.27 5.22
N CYS A 312 26.87 15.26 5.40
CA CYS A 312 25.41 15.39 5.33
C CYS A 312 24.73 14.51 6.39
N LEU A 313 23.51 14.92 6.77
CA LEU A 313 22.63 14.17 7.69
C LEU A 313 21.33 13.80 7.01
N TYR A 314 20.84 12.59 7.26
CA TYR A 314 19.50 12.16 6.86
C TYR A 314 18.67 11.75 8.06
N VAL A 315 17.57 12.47 8.34
CA VAL A 315 16.66 12.21 9.46
C VAL A 315 15.51 11.31 8.99
N ALA A 316 15.47 10.07 9.46
CA ALA A 316 14.53 9.03 9.06
C ALA A 316 13.93 8.28 10.26
N ILE A 317 13.61 9.01 11.34
CA ILE A 317 13.18 8.46 12.64
C ILE A 317 11.78 7.84 12.62
N GLY A 318 11.02 8.01 11.54
CA GLY A 318 9.69 7.40 11.39
C GLY A 318 8.62 8.02 12.31
N ALA A 319 7.59 7.23 12.64
CA ALA A 319 6.48 7.61 13.52
C ALA A 319 6.22 6.45 14.50
N HIS A 320 6.72 6.57 15.72
CA HIS A 320 6.78 5.51 16.73
C HIS A 320 6.04 5.84 18.03
N THR A 321 5.37 7.00 18.13
CA THR A 321 4.54 7.34 19.29
C THR A 321 3.09 6.97 19.05
N ASP A 322 2.37 6.70 20.12
CA ASP A 322 0.94 6.39 20.09
C ASP A 322 0.07 7.65 20.15
N LYS A 323 -1.12 7.55 19.62
CA LYS A 323 -2.18 8.53 19.80
C LYS A 323 -3.16 8.03 20.82
N LYS A 324 -3.51 8.91 21.76
CA LYS A 324 -4.51 8.62 22.80
C LYS A 324 -5.91 8.98 22.33
N THR A 325 -6.90 8.22 22.82
CA THR A 325 -8.33 8.50 22.56
C THR A 325 -8.81 9.73 23.29
N GLY A 326 -8.22 10.00 24.48
CA GLY A 326 -8.62 11.07 25.38
C GLY A 326 -9.92 10.78 26.14
N ILE A 327 -10.40 9.53 26.13
CA ILE A 327 -11.61 9.14 26.87
C ILE A 327 -11.32 8.90 28.35
N PRO A 328 -12.29 9.11 29.25
CA PRO A 328 -12.14 8.78 30.66
C PRO A 328 -11.77 7.32 30.88
N GLY A 329 -10.82 7.08 31.79
CA GLY A 329 -10.34 5.74 32.13
C GLY A 329 -9.22 5.18 31.23
N GLU A 330 -8.75 5.90 30.23
CA GLU A 330 -7.67 5.45 29.33
C GLU A 330 -6.33 5.19 30.07
N SER A 331 -6.13 5.81 31.22
CA SER A 331 -4.95 5.59 32.07
C SER A 331 -5.07 4.40 33.04
N SER A 332 -6.15 3.63 32.98
CA SER A 332 -6.34 2.44 33.81
C SER A 332 -5.26 1.38 33.52
N LYS A 333 -4.94 0.58 34.50
CA LYS A 333 -4.11 -0.61 34.30
C LYS A 333 -4.75 -1.53 33.24
N ASN A 334 -3.95 -2.27 32.53
CA ASN A 334 -4.37 -3.14 31.41
C ASN A 334 -4.99 -2.36 30.22
N VAL A 335 -4.67 -1.08 30.09
CA VAL A 335 -4.86 -0.32 28.84
C VAL A 335 -3.48 -0.03 28.28
N MET A 336 -3.23 -0.48 27.06
CA MET A 336 -1.94 -0.29 26.39
C MET A 336 -2.12 0.24 24.97
N SER A 337 -1.06 0.82 24.40
CA SER A 337 -1.08 1.21 23.01
C SER A 337 -0.71 0.04 22.08
N ALA A 338 -1.23 0.07 20.86
CA ALA A 338 -0.84 -0.88 19.81
C ALA A 338 0.66 -0.82 19.51
N VAL A 339 1.24 0.38 19.57
CA VAL A 339 2.69 0.59 19.33
C VAL A 339 3.52 -0.08 20.41
N GLU A 340 3.11 0.05 21.67
CA GLU A 340 3.78 -0.59 22.82
C GLU A 340 3.71 -2.12 22.71
N MET A 341 2.53 -2.67 22.45
CA MET A 341 2.34 -4.11 22.25
C MET A 341 3.20 -4.67 21.13
N LEU A 342 3.11 -4.07 19.94
CA LEU A 342 3.85 -4.55 18.76
C LEU A 342 5.36 -4.35 18.91
N ARG A 343 5.79 -3.30 19.62
CA ARG A 343 7.20 -3.07 19.95
C ARG A 343 7.74 -4.19 20.85
N ALA A 344 7.01 -4.57 21.89
CA ALA A 344 7.39 -5.68 22.76
C ALA A 344 7.57 -6.98 21.94
N ILE A 345 6.61 -7.29 21.06
CA ILE A 345 6.70 -8.45 20.15
C ILE A 345 7.92 -8.33 19.22
N GLY A 346 8.22 -7.13 18.73
CA GLY A 346 9.40 -6.85 17.90
C GLY A 346 10.74 -7.05 18.61
N ASP A 347 10.77 -6.90 19.92
CA ASP A 347 11.90 -7.19 20.82
C ASP A 347 11.90 -8.65 21.33
N ASP A 348 11.07 -9.53 20.75
CA ASP A 348 10.87 -10.93 21.12
C ASP A 348 10.28 -11.11 22.55
N ILE A 349 9.61 -10.08 23.06
CA ILE A 349 8.87 -10.13 24.33
C ILE A 349 7.40 -10.37 24.02
N MET A 350 6.95 -11.61 24.17
CA MET A 350 5.55 -11.97 23.88
C MET A 350 4.67 -11.70 25.09
N PRO A 351 3.70 -10.76 24.99
CA PRO A 351 2.71 -10.56 26.05
C PRO A 351 1.83 -11.81 26.23
N ASP A 352 1.42 -12.09 27.47
CA ASP A 352 0.49 -13.19 27.76
C ASP A 352 -0.95 -12.69 27.86
N PHE A 353 -1.80 -13.11 26.92
CA PHE A 353 -3.22 -12.79 26.88
C PHE A 353 -4.10 -14.01 27.16
N THR A 354 -3.50 -15.10 27.62
CA THR A 354 -4.22 -16.36 27.87
C THR A 354 -5.45 -16.13 28.76
N GLY A 355 -6.60 -16.53 28.23
CA GLY A 355 -7.89 -16.46 28.92
C GLY A 355 -8.52 -15.07 29.04
N LYS A 356 -7.84 -13.99 28.59
CA LYS A 356 -8.33 -12.61 28.70
C LYS A 356 -9.31 -12.27 27.56
N ARG A 357 -10.29 -11.43 27.88
CA ARG A 357 -11.14 -10.74 26.88
C ARG A 357 -10.42 -9.48 26.46
N VAL A 358 -10.02 -9.42 25.20
CA VAL A 358 -9.27 -8.29 24.64
C VAL A 358 -10.20 -7.43 23.79
N VAL A 359 -10.20 -6.12 24.04
CA VAL A 359 -10.89 -5.14 23.18
C VAL A 359 -9.86 -4.27 22.48
N VAL A 360 -9.92 -4.20 21.16
CA VAL A 360 -9.05 -3.37 20.32
C VAL A 360 -9.85 -2.18 19.79
N ILE A 361 -9.33 -0.96 19.98
CA ILE A 361 -9.98 0.27 19.50
C ILE A 361 -9.28 0.75 18.23
N GLY A 362 -9.93 0.64 17.06
CA GLY A 362 -9.37 1.14 15.81
C GLY A 362 -9.91 0.43 14.57
N GLY A 363 -9.51 0.87 13.38
CA GLY A 363 -10.00 0.30 12.10
C GLY A 363 -8.97 0.43 10.95
N GLY A 364 -7.69 0.56 11.28
CA GLY A 364 -6.57 0.53 10.33
C GLY A 364 -5.84 -0.80 10.33
N ASN A 365 -4.82 -0.95 9.46
CA ASN A 365 -3.99 -2.16 9.40
C ASN A 365 -3.38 -2.53 10.75
N VAL A 366 -2.90 -1.54 11.52
CA VAL A 366 -2.35 -1.76 12.86
C VAL A 366 -3.40 -2.36 13.81
N ALA A 367 -4.66 -1.93 13.72
CA ALA A 367 -5.73 -2.51 14.53
C ALA A 367 -5.97 -3.98 14.17
N MET A 368 -5.90 -4.34 12.89
CA MET A 368 -6.00 -5.74 12.45
C MET A 368 -4.80 -6.57 12.90
N ASP A 369 -3.59 -6.02 12.79
CA ASP A 369 -2.36 -6.67 13.27
C ASP A 369 -2.44 -6.98 14.77
N VAL A 370 -2.89 -6.02 15.59
CA VAL A 370 -3.11 -6.20 17.03
C VAL A 370 -4.23 -7.20 17.31
N THR A 371 -5.35 -7.12 16.59
CA THR A 371 -6.49 -8.03 16.75
C THR A 371 -6.07 -9.48 16.48
N ARG A 372 -5.41 -9.73 15.34
CA ARG A 372 -4.93 -11.06 14.96
C ARG A 372 -3.80 -11.56 15.87
N SER A 373 -2.90 -10.67 16.33
CA SER A 373 -1.86 -11.01 17.30
C SER A 373 -2.47 -11.37 18.65
N SER A 374 -3.52 -10.67 19.10
CA SER A 374 -4.20 -10.97 20.38
C SER A 374 -4.83 -12.37 20.39
N VAL A 375 -5.39 -12.82 19.26
CA VAL A 375 -5.87 -14.20 19.10
C VAL A 375 -4.72 -15.20 19.31
N ARG A 376 -3.56 -14.95 18.66
CA ARG A 376 -2.37 -15.81 18.74
C ARG A 376 -1.73 -15.84 20.13
N LEU A 377 -1.88 -14.75 20.89
CA LEU A 377 -1.40 -14.63 22.28
C LEU A 377 -2.34 -15.29 23.31
N GLY A 378 -3.36 -16.04 22.85
CA GLY A 378 -4.20 -16.87 23.69
C GLY A 378 -5.42 -16.17 24.30
N ALA A 379 -5.82 -15.01 23.78
CA ALA A 379 -7.04 -14.35 24.24
C ALA A 379 -8.27 -15.26 24.12
N SER A 380 -9.13 -15.27 25.14
CA SER A 380 -10.39 -16.05 25.12
C SER A 380 -11.43 -15.47 24.16
N SER A 381 -11.39 -14.16 23.96
CA SER A 381 -12.16 -13.45 22.93
C SER A 381 -11.43 -12.16 22.55
N VAL A 382 -11.58 -11.77 21.29
CA VAL A 382 -11.03 -10.51 20.78
C VAL A 382 -12.14 -9.76 20.04
N THR A 383 -12.44 -8.54 20.49
CA THR A 383 -13.44 -7.66 19.88
C THR A 383 -12.74 -6.39 19.38
N CYS A 384 -12.75 -6.16 18.07
CA CYS A 384 -12.26 -4.91 17.49
C CYS A 384 -13.43 -3.92 17.34
N VAL A 385 -13.31 -2.77 17.98
CA VAL A 385 -14.35 -1.72 18.00
C VAL A 385 -14.00 -0.61 17.02
N TYR A 386 -14.93 -0.29 16.13
CA TYR A 386 -14.76 0.75 15.13
C TYR A 386 -15.98 1.67 15.01
N ARG A 387 -15.74 2.98 14.99
CA ARG A 387 -16.80 3.99 14.99
C ARG A 387 -17.54 4.19 13.66
N ARG A 388 -17.06 3.58 12.55
CA ARG A 388 -17.69 3.58 11.23
C ARG A 388 -18.03 2.15 10.83
N ARG A 389 -18.52 1.95 9.60
CA ARG A 389 -18.78 0.62 9.04
C ARG A 389 -17.48 -0.10 8.68
N ILE A 390 -17.53 -1.41 8.60
CA ILE A 390 -16.42 -2.23 8.09
C ILE A 390 -15.98 -1.75 6.71
N ALA A 391 -16.92 -1.42 5.83
CA ALA A 391 -16.63 -0.89 4.49
C ALA A 391 -15.88 0.46 4.49
N ASP A 392 -15.89 1.20 5.60
CA ASP A 392 -15.21 2.48 5.77
C ASP A 392 -13.84 2.34 6.49
N MET A 393 -13.42 1.12 6.81
CA MET A 393 -12.12 0.85 7.41
C MET A 393 -10.98 1.23 6.47
N THR A 394 -9.87 1.71 7.04
CA THR A 394 -8.62 1.93 6.29
C THR A 394 -7.74 0.69 6.23
N ALA A 395 -8.09 -0.34 6.98
CA ALA A 395 -7.45 -1.65 6.88
C ALA A 395 -7.76 -2.29 5.51
N LEU A 396 -6.80 -3.06 5.00
CA LEU A 396 -7.02 -3.86 3.80
C LEU A 396 -8.19 -4.84 4.01
N PRO A 397 -9.12 -4.97 3.06
CA PRO A 397 -10.28 -5.85 3.21
C PRO A 397 -9.91 -7.30 3.54
N ASP A 398 -8.79 -7.79 3.04
CA ASP A 398 -8.33 -9.16 3.30
C ASP A 398 -7.80 -9.33 4.73
N GLU A 399 -7.21 -8.28 5.33
CA GLU A 399 -6.82 -8.30 6.75
C GLU A 399 -8.05 -8.34 7.67
N VAL A 400 -9.10 -7.61 7.32
CA VAL A 400 -10.38 -7.65 8.07
C VAL A 400 -11.02 -9.03 7.97
N LYS A 401 -11.09 -9.61 6.76
CA LYS A 401 -11.60 -10.97 6.55
C LYS A 401 -10.76 -12.01 7.31
N GLY A 402 -9.42 -11.84 7.30
CA GLY A 402 -8.49 -12.69 8.03
C GLY A 402 -8.74 -12.66 9.54
N ALA A 403 -8.93 -11.49 10.12
CA ALA A 403 -9.25 -11.33 11.54
C ALA A 403 -10.58 -12.04 11.92
N ILE A 404 -11.62 -11.85 11.12
CA ILE A 404 -12.92 -12.52 11.32
C ILE A 404 -12.78 -14.04 11.20
N ALA A 405 -12.07 -14.53 10.18
CA ALA A 405 -11.86 -15.96 9.97
C ALA A 405 -11.06 -16.61 11.12
N GLU A 406 -10.17 -15.88 11.76
CA GLU A 406 -9.39 -16.31 12.92
C GLU A 406 -10.19 -16.26 14.24
N GLY A 407 -11.42 -15.76 14.20
CA GLY A 407 -12.37 -15.78 15.31
C GLY A 407 -12.50 -14.47 16.07
N ALA A 408 -11.95 -13.37 15.56
CA ALA A 408 -12.18 -12.06 16.15
C ALA A 408 -13.56 -11.49 15.74
N GLU A 409 -14.21 -10.80 16.66
CA GLU A 409 -15.42 -10.02 16.40
C GLU A 409 -15.03 -8.60 15.93
N ILE A 410 -15.66 -8.14 14.84
CA ILE A 410 -15.55 -6.74 14.42
C ILE A 410 -16.87 -6.03 14.75
N ARG A 411 -16.82 -5.12 15.70
CA ARG A 411 -17.95 -4.34 16.13
C ARG A 411 -17.91 -2.96 15.51
N GLU A 412 -18.60 -2.81 14.40
CA GLU A 412 -18.73 -1.56 13.66
C GLU A 412 -19.74 -0.60 14.31
N LEU A 413 -19.76 0.66 13.86
CA LEU A 413 -20.68 1.71 14.31
C LEU A 413 -20.71 1.88 15.84
N SER A 414 -19.56 1.75 16.49
CA SER A 414 -19.40 1.80 17.93
C SER A 414 -18.26 2.76 18.30
N ALA A 415 -18.61 3.94 18.82
CA ALA A 415 -17.63 4.94 19.23
C ALA A 415 -17.25 4.76 20.71
N PRO A 416 -15.98 4.64 21.05
CA PRO A 416 -15.53 4.59 22.46
C PRO A 416 -15.94 5.85 23.22
N VAL A 417 -16.48 5.69 24.44
CA VAL A 417 -16.91 6.80 25.30
C VAL A 417 -16.09 6.87 26.56
N ARG A 418 -15.92 5.75 27.26
CA ARG A 418 -15.13 5.64 28.48
C ARG A 418 -14.70 4.20 28.75
N ILE A 419 -13.67 4.08 29.54
CA ILE A 419 -13.19 2.79 30.08
C ILE A 419 -13.61 2.72 31.55
N GLU A 420 -14.31 1.66 31.89
CA GLU A 420 -14.69 1.33 33.28
C GLU A 420 -13.54 0.58 33.94
N ALA A 421 -13.09 1.07 35.08
CA ALA A 421 -12.09 0.39 35.88
C ALA A 421 -12.73 -0.29 37.11
N ASN A 422 -12.15 -1.42 37.51
CA ASN A 422 -12.48 -2.11 38.76
C ASN A 422 -11.86 -1.40 39.99
N GLU A 423 -12.11 -1.89 41.20
CA GLU A 423 -11.58 -1.34 42.44
C GLU A 423 -10.04 -1.37 42.52
N ALA A 424 -9.38 -2.27 41.78
CA ALA A 424 -7.92 -2.36 41.66
C ALA A 424 -7.32 -1.36 40.66
N GLY A 425 -8.17 -0.57 40.00
CA GLY A 425 -7.79 0.38 38.92
C GLY A 425 -7.45 -0.28 37.59
N GLU A 426 -7.92 -1.50 37.34
CA GLU A 426 -7.75 -2.26 36.11
C GLU A 426 -8.97 -2.09 35.23
N ALA A 427 -8.76 -2.04 33.91
CA ALA A 427 -9.86 -2.00 32.93
C ALA A 427 -10.75 -3.24 33.09
N ALA A 428 -12.07 -3.02 33.16
CA ALA A 428 -13.11 -4.05 33.32
C ALA A 428 -14.11 -4.05 32.18
N ALA A 429 -14.28 -2.93 31.48
CA ALA A 429 -15.11 -2.82 30.29
C ALA A 429 -14.78 -1.56 29.47
N LEU A 430 -15.10 -1.61 28.19
CA LEU A 430 -15.22 -0.45 27.32
C LEU A 430 -16.69 -0.10 27.14
N TRP A 431 -17.07 1.15 27.37
CA TRP A 431 -18.39 1.67 27.03
C TRP A 431 -18.33 2.34 25.66
N VAL A 432 -19.30 2.02 24.80
CA VAL A 432 -19.39 2.53 23.45
C VAL A 432 -20.76 3.18 23.20
N GLN A 433 -20.78 4.25 22.44
CA GLN A 433 -21.98 4.86 21.92
C GLN A 433 -22.25 4.30 20.52
N PRO A 434 -23.40 3.65 20.27
CA PRO A 434 -23.82 3.26 18.93
C PRO A 434 -23.84 4.45 17.98
N GLN A 435 -23.46 4.23 16.73
CA GLN A 435 -23.32 5.27 15.71
C GLN A 435 -24.26 5.05 14.54
N ILE A 436 -24.64 6.13 13.88
CA ILE A 436 -25.21 6.16 12.54
C ILE A 436 -24.24 6.86 11.59
N ILE A 437 -24.41 6.65 10.30
CA ILE A 437 -23.60 7.30 9.28
C ILE A 437 -24.29 8.59 8.83
N GLY A 438 -23.66 9.72 9.11
CA GLY A 438 -24.03 11.04 8.63
C GLY A 438 -23.40 11.40 7.29
N PHE A 439 -23.33 12.70 6.98
CA PHE A 439 -22.74 13.20 5.74
C PHE A 439 -21.24 12.95 5.67
N ALA A 440 -20.69 12.89 4.44
CA ALA A 440 -19.25 12.77 4.23
C ALA A 440 -18.48 13.98 4.79
N ASP A 441 -17.36 13.74 5.43
CA ASP A 441 -16.43 14.77 5.87
C ASP A 441 -15.67 15.40 4.68
N LYS A 442 -14.81 16.40 4.96
CA LYS A 442 -13.99 17.09 3.92
C LYS A 442 -13.08 16.17 3.13
N THR A 443 -12.83 14.95 3.62
CA THR A 443 -12.01 13.94 2.95
C THR A 443 -12.84 12.95 2.14
N GLY A 444 -14.16 13.13 2.10
CA GLY A 444 -15.10 12.23 1.41
C GLY A 444 -15.47 10.99 2.23
N ARG A 445 -15.03 10.87 3.49
CA ARG A 445 -15.36 9.73 4.36
C ARG A 445 -16.64 9.99 5.16
N PRO A 446 -17.52 8.98 5.31
CA PRO A 446 -18.74 9.12 6.09
C PRO A 446 -18.43 9.53 7.55
N ARG A 447 -19.09 10.58 8.04
CA ARG A 447 -18.93 11.05 9.41
C ARG A 447 -19.82 10.21 10.33
N PRO A 448 -19.27 9.59 11.40
CA PRO A 448 -20.10 8.90 12.38
C PRO A 448 -20.79 9.93 13.28
N GLU A 449 -22.06 9.70 13.61
CA GLU A 449 -22.89 10.51 14.50
C GLU A 449 -23.53 9.58 15.53
N ALA A 450 -23.71 10.08 16.76
CA ALA A 450 -24.32 9.29 17.82
C ALA A 450 -25.77 8.89 17.46
N ALA A 451 -26.06 7.62 17.55
CA ALA A 451 -27.42 7.11 17.42
C ALA A 451 -28.25 7.45 18.68
N ASP A 452 -29.56 7.60 18.54
CA ASP A 452 -30.49 7.72 19.67
C ASP A 452 -30.73 6.34 20.33
N GLN A 453 -29.65 5.80 20.90
CA GLN A 453 -29.61 4.50 21.59
C GLN A 453 -28.73 4.63 22.83
N PRO A 454 -28.97 3.84 23.88
CA PRO A 454 -28.14 3.86 25.08
C PRO A 454 -26.72 3.37 24.77
N GLU A 455 -25.79 3.83 25.59
CA GLU A 455 -24.43 3.30 25.59
C GLU A 455 -24.42 1.81 25.90
N GLU A 456 -23.51 1.08 25.27
CA GLU A 456 -23.36 -0.35 25.44
C GLU A 456 -22.05 -0.68 26.15
N ARG A 457 -22.10 -1.67 27.05
CA ARG A 457 -20.95 -2.13 27.83
C ARG A 457 -20.35 -3.38 27.18
N ILE A 458 -19.06 -3.29 26.81
CA ILE A 458 -18.26 -4.42 26.28
C ILE A 458 -17.28 -4.83 27.38
N PRO A 459 -17.45 -6.02 28.01
CA PRO A 459 -16.52 -6.50 29.02
C PRO A 459 -15.12 -6.71 28.44
N ALA A 460 -14.09 -6.24 29.17
CA ALA A 460 -12.71 -6.32 28.75
C ALA A 460 -11.78 -6.53 29.95
N ASP A 461 -10.83 -7.43 29.84
CA ASP A 461 -9.76 -7.63 30.80
C ASP A 461 -8.46 -6.92 30.34
N LEU A 462 -8.41 -6.58 29.04
CA LEU A 462 -7.33 -5.83 28.41
C LEU A 462 -7.91 -4.97 27.28
N ILE A 463 -7.45 -3.74 27.16
CA ILE A 463 -7.83 -2.83 26.07
C ILE A 463 -6.57 -2.37 25.35
N VAL A 464 -6.58 -2.49 24.01
CA VAL A 464 -5.47 -2.04 23.15
C VAL A 464 -5.94 -0.90 22.25
N VAL A 465 -5.29 0.26 22.34
CA VAL A 465 -5.63 1.46 21.58
C VAL A 465 -4.80 1.50 20.28
N ALA A 466 -5.48 1.46 19.12
CA ALA A 466 -4.88 1.38 17.79
C ALA A 466 -5.43 2.46 16.84
N ILE A 467 -5.46 3.72 17.28
CA ILE A 467 -6.08 4.85 16.55
C ILE A 467 -5.10 5.71 15.75
N GLY A 468 -3.86 5.29 15.65
CA GLY A 468 -2.82 5.93 14.84
C GLY A 468 -1.53 6.16 15.61
N GLN A 469 -0.54 6.68 14.88
CA GLN A 469 0.82 6.90 15.36
C GLN A 469 1.21 8.36 15.17
N GLY A 470 2.27 8.79 15.86
CA GLY A 470 2.87 10.11 15.76
C GLY A 470 4.38 10.03 15.66
N VAL A 471 4.99 11.17 15.38
CA VAL A 471 6.45 11.33 15.31
C VAL A 471 6.96 11.76 16.70
N GLU A 472 8.03 11.14 17.16
CA GLU A 472 8.75 11.61 18.36
C GLU A 472 9.67 12.75 17.99
N ILE A 473 9.25 13.98 18.29
CA ILE A 473 10.01 15.20 17.96
C ILE A 473 10.88 15.69 19.12
N ALA A 474 10.72 15.12 20.32
CA ALA A 474 11.56 15.47 21.46
C ALA A 474 13.03 15.16 21.15
N GLY A 475 13.91 16.10 21.47
CA GLY A 475 15.32 16.02 21.10
C GLY A 475 15.69 16.66 19.76
N PHE A 476 14.70 17.01 18.93
CA PHE A 476 14.91 17.74 17.67
C PHE A 476 14.40 19.19 17.70
N GLU A 477 13.76 19.64 18.78
CA GLU A 477 13.16 20.98 18.91
C GLU A 477 14.20 22.12 18.81
N GLN A 478 15.44 21.86 19.20
CA GLN A 478 16.53 22.85 19.18
C GLN A 478 17.47 22.72 17.97
N THR A 479 17.23 21.75 17.09
CA THR A 479 18.11 21.48 15.93
C THR A 479 17.95 22.47 14.78
N GLY A 480 16.92 23.30 14.81
CA GLY A 480 16.57 24.22 13.71
C GLY A 480 15.72 23.57 12.60
N ILE A 481 15.43 22.27 12.65
CA ILE A 481 14.54 21.61 11.68
C ILE A 481 13.12 22.13 11.86
N PRO A 482 12.48 22.70 10.82
CA PRO A 482 11.13 23.21 10.91
C PRO A 482 10.13 22.10 11.19
N ILE A 483 9.26 22.32 12.19
CA ILE A 483 8.22 21.36 12.58
C ILE A 483 6.85 21.97 12.34
N LYS A 484 5.95 21.20 11.70
CA LYS A 484 4.57 21.60 11.45
C LYS A 484 3.62 20.44 11.72
N ARG A 485 2.64 20.67 12.59
CA ARG A 485 1.62 19.65 12.98
C ARG A 485 2.23 18.32 13.48
N GLY A 486 3.40 18.39 14.14
CA GLY A 486 4.07 17.23 14.69
C GLY A 486 4.86 16.39 13.68
N THR A 487 5.19 16.93 12.50
CA THR A 487 6.08 16.33 11.51
C THR A 487 7.17 17.32 11.10
N PHE A 488 8.31 16.82 10.65
CA PHE A 488 9.37 17.65 10.06
C PHE A 488 8.95 18.17 8.69
N MET A 489 9.44 19.37 8.37
CA MET A 489 9.23 19.98 7.06
C MET A 489 10.47 19.74 6.19
N ALA A 490 10.25 19.15 5.03
CA ALA A 490 11.28 18.99 4.00
C ALA A 490 10.64 19.19 2.62
N GLU A 491 11.44 19.59 1.65
CA GLU A 491 11.04 19.73 0.26
C GLU A 491 10.81 18.35 -0.42
N SER A 492 10.38 18.37 -1.67
CA SER A 492 10.23 17.14 -2.49
C SER A 492 11.57 16.43 -2.73
N SER A 493 12.69 17.16 -2.66
CA SER A 493 14.08 16.67 -2.67
C SER A 493 14.50 15.97 -1.38
N SER A 494 13.67 15.95 -0.35
CA SER A 494 13.99 15.58 1.04
C SER A 494 14.90 16.56 1.78
N GLN A 495 15.37 17.65 1.17
CA GLN A 495 16.17 18.68 1.82
C GLN A 495 15.32 19.46 2.82
N VAL A 496 15.90 19.77 3.98
CA VAL A 496 15.24 20.58 5.02
C VAL A 496 15.42 22.05 4.69
N ASP A 497 14.35 22.84 4.76
CA ASP A 497 14.37 24.28 4.48
C ASP A 497 15.46 25.00 5.28
N ASN A 498 16.29 25.79 4.61
CA ASN A 498 17.42 26.55 5.16
C ASN A 498 18.53 25.71 5.82
N MET A 499 18.63 24.41 5.54
CA MET A 499 19.68 23.52 6.04
C MET A 499 20.26 22.69 4.89
N GLU A 500 21.24 23.24 4.16
CA GLU A 500 21.76 22.67 2.90
C GLU A 500 22.27 21.23 3.00
N THR A 501 22.79 20.84 4.18
CA THR A 501 23.38 19.50 4.40
C THR A 501 22.50 18.57 5.25
N VAL A 502 21.25 18.98 5.53
CA VAL A 502 20.29 18.19 6.31
C VAL A 502 19.11 17.80 5.44
N PHE A 503 18.82 16.53 5.44
CA PHE A 503 17.70 15.92 4.72
C PHE A 503 16.80 15.19 5.70
N ALA A 504 15.51 15.09 5.38
CA ALA A 504 14.54 14.33 6.17
C ALA A 504 13.55 13.61 5.26
N GLY A 505 13.10 12.43 5.67
CA GLY A 505 12.14 11.67 4.85
C GLY A 505 11.51 10.48 5.55
N GLY A 506 10.55 9.86 4.88
CA GLY A 506 9.72 8.81 5.44
C GLY A 506 8.64 9.38 6.36
N ASP A 507 8.16 8.55 7.30
CA ASP A 507 6.99 8.88 8.13
C ASP A 507 7.22 10.09 9.06
N CYS A 508 8.46 10.46 9.36
CA CYS A 508 8.73 11.66 10.17
C CYS A 508 8.40 12.97 9.41
N VAL A 509 8.31 12.93 8.08
CA VAL A 509 7.91 14.06 7.23
C VAL A 509 6.45 13.94 6.80
N THR A 510 6.03 12.76 6.31
CA THR A 510 4.70 12.58 5.72
C THR A 510 3.61 12.24 6.75
N GLY A 511 3.98 11.91 7.98
CA GLY A 511 3.16 11.14 8.91
C GLY A 511 3.15 9.66 8.53
N PRO A 512 2.53 8.79 9.37
CA PRO A 512 2.48 7.35 9.13
C PRO A 512 1.92 7.01 7.74
N ALA A 513 2.70 6.28 6.94
CA ALA A 513 2.39 5.92 5.56
C ALA A 513 2.76 4.45 5.27
N THR A 514 3.15 4.15 4.04
CA THR A 514 3.48 2.77 3.62
C THR A 514 4.99 2.56 3.53
N ALA A 515 5.43 1.31 3.71
CA ALA A 515 6.85 0.94 3.59
C ALA A 515 7.47 1.37 2.24
N ILE A 516 6.74 1.17 1.13
CA ILE A 516 7.24 1.56 -0.20
C ILE A 516 7.42 3.08 -0.35
N ARG A 517 6.62 3.90 0.34
CA ARG A 517 6.82 5.37 0.36
C ARG A 517 8.05 5.75 1.19
N ALA A 518 8.27 5.07 2.30
CA ALA A 518 9.47 5.27 3.11
C ALA A 518 10.74 4.89 2.34
N ILE A 519 10.73 3.77 1.62
CA ILE A 519 11.81 3.33 0.73
C ILE A 519 12.08 4.37 -0.36
N ALA A 520 11.01 4.85 -1.02
CA ALA A 520 11.11 5.88 -2.05
C ALA A 520 11.72 7.19 -1.51
N ALA A 521 11.33 7.61 -0.30
CA ALA A 521 11.91 8.79 0.33
C ALA A 521 13.42 8.63 0.58
N GLY A 522 13.85 7.44 1.03
CA GLY A 522 15.28 7.13 1.18
C GLY A 522 16.05 7.16 -0.15
N LYS A 523 15.44 6.64 -1.23
CA LYS A 523 15.99 6.72 -2.60
C LYS A 523 16.16 8.17 -3.05
N VAL A 524 15.12 8.99 -2.89
CA VAL A 524 15.16 10.42 -3.27
C VAL A 524 16.21 11.17 -2.45
N ALA A 525 16.27 10.93 -1.15
CA ALA A 525 17.28 11.55 -0.29
C ALA A 525 18.70 11.18 -0.72
N ALA A 526 18.96 9.90 -1.04
CA ALA A 526 20.28 9.46 -1.48
C ALA A 526 20.75 10.19 -2.75
N ALA A 527 19.88 10.32 -3.76
CA ALA A 527 20.19 11.03 -5.00
C ALA A 527 20.51 12.52 -4.75
N ASN A 528 19.70 13.20 -3.92
CA ASN A 528 19.91 14.62 -3.64
C ASN A 528 21.10 14.87 -2.69
N ILE A 529 21.41 13.93 -1.80
CA ILE A 529 22.62 13.99 -0.98
C ILE A 529 23.88 13.84 -1.85
N ASP A 530 23.86 12.92 -2.82
CA ASP A 530 24.95 12.73 -3.78
C ASP A 530 25.22 14.02 -4.57
N GLU A 531 24.17 14.67 -5.08
CA GLU A 531 24.27 15.95 -5.77
C GLU A 531 24.79 17.07 -4.84
N GLN A 532 24.30 17.14 -3.60
CA GLN A 532 24.74 18.13 -2.61
C GLN A 532 26.23 17.97 -2.27
N LEU A 533 26.73 16.73 -2.26
CA LEU A 533 28.13 16.42 -2.03
C LEU A 533 29.02 16.68 -3.25
N GLY A 534 28.45 17.11 -4.38
CA GLY A 534 29.14 17.47 -5.62
C GLY A 534 29.41 16.32 -6.56
N PHE A 535 28.66 15.23 -6.43
CA PHE A 535 28.72 14.05 -7.30
C PHE A 535 27.42 13.94 -8.12
N HIS A 536 27.44 13.03 -9.08
CA HIS A 536 26.27 12.72 -9.91
C HIS A 536 26.34 11.26 -10.34
N HIS A 537 26.20 10.35 -9.39
CA HIS A 537 26.25 8.93 -9.68
C HIS A 537 24.92 8.44 -10.25
N GLU A 538 24.99 7.51 -11.18
CA GLU A 538 23.81 6.88 -11.80
C GLU A 538 23.70 5.42 -11.34
N ILE A 539 22.58 5.06 -10.74
CA ILE A 539 22.27 3.66 -10.42
C ILE A 539 21.69 2.99 -11.67
N ARG A 540 22.39 1.97 -12.16
CA ARG A 540 22.04 1.23 -13.38
C ARG A 540 21.80 -0.24 -13.08
N THR A 541 21.20 -0.93 -14.03
CA THR A 541 21.10 -2.39 -14.05
C THR A 541 21.56 -2.90 -15.40
N ASP A 542 22.26 -4.03 -15.41
CA ASP A 542 22.72 -4.77 -16.58
C ASP A 542 21.73 -5.88 -17.00
N VAL A 543 20.59 -5.96 -16.32
CA VAL A 543 19.59 -7.00 -16.56
C VAL A 543 18.91 -6.78 -17.91
N GLU A 544 19.11 -7.71 -18.83
CA GLU A 544 18.39 -7.75 -20.09
C GLU A 544 16.95 -8.22 -19.86
N ILE A 545 16.00 -7.39 -20.27
CA ILE A 545 14.58 -7.66 -20.11
C ILE A 545 14.04 -8.34 -21.36
N PRO A 546 13.31 -9.46 -21.22
CA PRO A 546 12.76 -10.19 -22.34
C PRO A 546 11.84 -9.35 -23.22
N ALA A 547 11.93 -9.52 -24.52
CA ALA A 547 10.99 -8.91 -25.45
C ALA A 547 9.54 -9.37 -25.18
N PRO A 548 8.53 -8.54 -25.46
CA PRO A 548 7.14 -8.95 -25.26
C PRO A 548 6.76 -10.02 -26.27
N HIS A 549 6.04 -11.02 -25.82
CA HIS A 549 5.34 -11.94 -26.70
C HIS A 549 4.01 -11.29 -27.10
N LEU A 550 3.83 -11.04 -28.39
CA LEU A 550 2.59 -10.47 -28.96
C LEU A 550 1.50 -11.56 -29.08
N GLU A 551 1.21 -12.21 -27.97
CA GLU A 551 0.14 -13.19 -27.90
C GLU A 551 -1.15 -12.54 -27.44
N VAL A 552 -2.27 -13.08 -27.90
CA VAL A 552 -3.58 -12.73 -27.36
C VAL A 552 -3.66 -13.23 -25.91
N CYS A 553 -3.79 -12.31 -24.97
CA CYS A 553 -3.93 -12.63 -23.54
C CYS A 553 -5.43 -12.65 -23.16
N PRO A 554 -6.15 -13.76 -23.33
CA PRO A 554 -7.58 -13.83 -23.06
C PRO A 554 -7.88 -13.59 -21.57
N ALA A 555 -9.11 -13.19 -21.28
CA ALA A 555 -9.61 -13.11 -19.91
C ALA A 555 -9.52 -14.48 -19.23
N ARG A 556 -8.72 -14.60 -18.18
CA ARG A 556 -8.50 -15.86 -17.43
C ARG A 556 -8.76 -15.72 -15.93
N GLY A 557 -9.05 -14.49 -15.48
CA GLY A 557 -9.12 -14.14 -14.07
C GLY A 557 -7.73 -13.99 -13.42
N ARG A 558 -7.72 -13.43 -12.22
CA ARG A 558 -6.54 -13.22 -11.38
C ARG A 558 -6.24 -14.46 -10.55
N ILE A 559 -5.00 -14.86 -10.46
CA ILE A 559 -4.54 -15.86 -9.49
C ILE A 559 -4.20 -15.14 -8.19
N ASN A 560 -4.94 -15.44 -7.13
CA ASN A 560 -4.70 -14.91 -5.80
C ASN A 560 -3.83 -15.87 -4.99
N THR A 561 -2.92 -15.31 -4.18
CA THR A 561 -2.18 -16.09 -3.19
C THR A 561 -3.14 -16.68 -2.16
N LYS A 562 -2.89 -17.94 -1.79
CA LYS A 562 -3.67 -18.64 -0.76
C LYS A 562 -3.06 -18.35 0.60
N GLU A 563 -3.89 -18.31 1.60
CA GLU A 563 -3.46 -18.30 3.00
C GLU A 563 -3.66 -19.69 3.62
N ARG A 564 -2.87 -19.99 4.64
CA ARG A 564 -3.06 -21.18 5.49
C ARG A 564 -4.46 -21.16 6.10
N GLU A 565 -5.02 -22.33 6.35
CA GLU A 565 -6.35 -22.46 6.97
C GLU A 565 -6.42 -21.68 8.30
N ALA A 566 -7.48 -20.90 8.48
CA ALA A 566 -7.63 -19.99 9.62
C ALA A 566 -7.54 -20.71 10.98
N ALA A 567 -8.08 -21.93 11.06
CA ALA A 567 -8.02 -22.75 12.27
C ALA A 567 -6.60 -23.15 12.68
N GLN A 568 -5.68 -23.26 11.71
CA GLN A 568 -4.27 -23.59 11.95
C GLN A 568 -3.46 -22.33 12.23
N ARG A 569 -3.52 -21.34 11.32
CA ARG A 569 -2.67 -20.14 11.38
C ARG A 569 -2.93 -19.23 12.59
N LYS A 570 -4.11 -19.29 13.19
CA LYS A 570 -4.44 -18.51 14.39
C LYS A 570 -3.71 -18.97 15.66
N GLY A 571 -3.07 -20.13 15.64
CA GLY A 571 -2.37 -20.72 16.79
C GLY A 571 -0.87 -20.44 16.81
N ASP A 572 -0.31 -19.79 15.79
CA ASP A 572 1.12 -19.56 15.67
C ASP A 572 1.44 -18.21 15.00
N PHE A 573 2.72 -17.83 14.99
CA PHE A 573 3.23 -16.64 14.30
C PHE A 573 3.97 -16.97 13.01
N GLU A 574 3.79 -18.19 12.48
CA GLU A 574 4.33 -18.60 11.20
C GLU A 574 3.66 -17.85 10.03
N ASP A 575 4.37 -17.77 8.91
CA ASP A 575 3.87 -17.12 7.69
C ASP A 575 2.48 -17.62 7.30
N ILE A 576 1.56 -16.67 7.09
CA ILE A 576 0.17 -16.98 6.78
C ILE A 576 -0.09 -17.22 5.30
N GLU A 577 0.76 -16.68 4.40
CA GLU A 577 0.59 -16.83 2.95
C GLU A 577 1.39 -18.03 2.41
N CYS A 578 0.73 -18.88 1.62
CA CYS A 578 1.35 -20.05 1.00
C CYS A 578 2.21 -19.72 -0.25
N GLY A 579 2.13 -18.48 -0.75
CA GLY A 579 2.78 -18.14 -2.03
C GLY A 579 2.01 -18.69 -3.26
N MET A 580 2.67 -18.67 -4.42
CA MET A 580 2.17 -19.27 -5.67
C MET A 580 2.97 -20.53 -6.01
N THR A 581 2.36 -21.46 -6.75
CA THR A 581 3.11 -22.54 -7.44
C THR A 581 3.79 -21.98 -8.69
N CYS A 582 4.69 -22.76 -9.28
CA CYS A 582 5.36 -22.39 -10.53
C CYS A 582 4.35 -22.18 -11.66
N GLU A 583 3.37 -23.07 -11.77
CA GLU A 583 2.30 -22.99 -12.78
C GLU A 583 1.43 -21.75 -12.56
N GLU A 584 1.07 -21.43 -11.31
CA GLU A 584 0.30 -20.24 -10.94
C GLU A 584 1.07 -18.96 -11.26
N ALA A 585 2.37 -18.89 -10.94
CA ALA A 585 3.22 -17.74 -11.24
C ALA A 585 3.43 -17.54 -12.75
N CYS A 586 3.63 -18.62 -13.50
CA CYS A 586 3.75 -18.59 -14.96
C CYS A 586 2.41 -18.15 -15.60
N ALA A 587 1.29 -18.69 -15.16
CA ALA A 587 -0.03 -18.32 -15.68
C ALA A 587 -0.37 -16.87 -15.36
N GLU A 588 -0.10 -16.39 -14.14
CA GLU A 588 -0.36 -15.00 -13.73
C GLU A 588 0.55 -14.00 -14.46
N SER A 589 1.85 -14.28 -14.56
CA SER A 589 2.80 -13.42 -15.28
C SER A 589 2.48 -13.31 -16.78
N SER A 590 1.96 -14.38 -17.40
CA SER A 590 1.55 -14.39 -18.81
C SER A 590 0.35 -13.50 -19.12
N ARG A 591 -0.42 -13.07 -18.12
CA ARG A 591 -1.54 -12.13 -18.28
C ARG A 591 -1.06 -10.69 -18.48
N CYS A 592 0.21 -10.37 -18.19
CA CYS A 592 0.74 -9.02 -18.27
C CYS A 592 0.71 -8.51 -19.73
N LEU A 593 0.12 -7.32 -19.92
CA LEU A 593 0.00 -6.69 -21.26
C LEU A 593 1.30 -6.04 -21.73
N ARG A 594 2.37 -6.05 -20.94
CA ARG A 594 3.68 -5.48 -21.29
C ARG A 594 3.57 -4.04 -21.82
N CYS A 595 2.89 -3.20 -21.03
CA CYS A 595 2.65 -1.79 -21.37
C CYS A 595 3.94 -0.98 -21.59
N ASP A 596 5.09 -1.49 -21.16
CA ASP A 596 6.42 -0.94 -21.35
C ASP A 596 6.94 -0.99 -22.79
N HIS A 597 6.33 -1.79 -23.65
CA HIS A 597 6.73 -1.94 -25.06
C HIS A 597 5.88 -1.18 -26.07
N PHE A 598 4.77 -0.61 -25.63
CA PHE A 598 3.87 0.13 -26.50
C PHE A 598 4.15 1.63 -26.39
N GLY A 599 4.50 2.27 -27.50
CA GLY A 599 4.70 3.71 -27.59
C GLY A 599 5.47 4.10 -28.83
N TYR A 600 5.22 5.31 -29.35
CA TYR A 600 5.90 5.90 -30.49
C TYR A 600 6.74 7.10 -30.05
N GLY A 601 7.91 7.27 -30.64
CA GLY A 601 8.77 8.43 -30.42
C GLY A 601 9.32 8.52 -29.00
N ILE A 602 9.11 9.67 -28.34
CA ILE A 602 9.56 9.95 -26.97
C ILE A 602 8.89 9.06 -25.92
N PHE A 603 7.78 8.41 -26.25
CA PHE A 603 7.05 7.50 -25.38
C PHE A 603 7.47 6.04 -25.52
N LYS A 604 8.68 5.76 -25.95
CA LYS A 604 9.23 4.40 -26.09
C LYS A 604 9.20 3.66 -24.75
N GLY A 605 8.09 2.99 -24.47
CA GLY A 605 7.92 2.11 -23.34
C GLY A 605 8.04 2.72 -21.94
N GLY A 606 8.59 3.93 -21.81
CA GLY A 606 8.73 4.64 -20.53
C GLY A 606 9.56 3.91 -19.48
N ARG A 607 10.47 3.02 -19.89
CA ARG A 607 11.38 2.36 -18.96
C ARG A 607 12.48 3.32 -18.54
N ILE A 608 12.70 3.40 -17.25
CA ILE A 608 13.82 4.13 -16.65
C ILE A 608 14.94 3.10 -16.37
N GLU A 609 15.99 3.15 -17.17
CA GLU A 609 17.13 2.23 -17.03
C GLU A 609 18.10 2.68 -15.93
N ARG A 610 18.08 3.97 -15.60
CA ARG A 610 18.96 4.62 -14.60
C ARG A 610 18.24 5.74 -13.87
N TRP A 611 18.77 6.16 -12.75
CA TRP A 611 18.39 7.36 -11.99
C TRP A 611 19.59 7.95 -11.28
#